data_04545c2245913c35dc087b2071b914dc
#
_entry.id   04545c2245913c35dc087b2071b914dc
#
_cell.length_a   1.000
_cell.length_b   1.000
_cell.length_c   1.000
_cell.angle_alpha   90.00
_cell.angle_beta   90.00
_cell.angle_gamma   90.00
#
_symmetry.space_group_name_H-M   'P 1'
#
loop_
_entity.id
_entity.type
_entity.pdbx_description
1 polymer ?
#
loop_
_entity_poly.entity_id
_entity_poly.type
_entity_poly.pdbx_seq_one_letter_code
_entity_poly.pdbx_strand_id
1 'polypeptide(L)'
;MGGGLLQLVAYGAQDVYLTGNPQITFFKVVYRRHTNFAMEAIQQTFSGVPGYGNTVYCQISRNGDLIHRTYLEVTLPKMAVATNKYVNYVGLRLLKSVTIEIGGQQIDKHYSDWLYIWNELSLPHGKKSAWEYMVGADSDITSRNTVDNVLYIPLEFWFCRNIGLALPLIALQYHEVKIKIEFETLNNCAYTGGITGTPTTSAVTGTDLTSGLPISANLWVDYIFLDTDERRKFAQLSHEYLIEQLQFTGQETLNASGSRVKLNFNHPCKELIWVAKFNDSTNVNQWYNYTVDGTTPSTPTKPTGITLFSGAVLGYTGVDQDLAMSSNAGLTTDTTGAYTNFLPYNIYPGLSKTAVNPFNSCLLQLNGNDRFAERDGTYFNYVQPFQHHTNIPSNAGINVYSFALKPEEHQPSGTLNMSRIDTAVLGVTVPSTISGLINIYATNYNVLRILSGMGGLAYSN
;
A
#
# COMPACT_ATOMS: atom_id res chain seq x y z
N MET A 1 56.17 11.89 -19.07
CA MET A 1 54.84 12.33 -18.65
C MET A 1 54.21 11.22 -17.82
N GLY A 2 53.67 11.52 -16.68
CA GLY A 2 52.97 10.50 -15.89
C GLY A 2 51.70 10.04 -16.59
N GLY A 3 51.30 8.79 -16.43
CA GLY A 3 50.15 8.21 -17.10
C GLY A 3 48.84 8.99 -16.90
N GLY A 4 48.70 9.72 -15.79
CA GLY A 4 47.53 10.59 -15.57
C GLY A 4 47.41 11.80 -16.49
N LEU A 5 48.56 12.39 -16.88
CA LEU A 5 48.58 13.47 -17.87
C LEU A 5 48.25 12.96 -19.28
N LEU A 6 48.66 11.73 -19.58
CA LEU A 6 48.30 11.09 -20.84
C LEU A 6 46.79 10.90 -20.99
N GLN A 7 46.11 10.55 -19.91
CA GLN A 7 44.66 10.41 -19.88
C GLN A 7 43.94 11.73 -20.21
N LEU A 8 44.46 12.86 -19.73
CA LEU A 8 43.87 14.20 -20.03
C LEU A 8 44.13 14.65 -21.46
N VAL A 9 45.28 14.25 -22.03
CA VAL A 9 45.65 14.62 -23.40
C VAL A 9 44.96 13.73 -24.43
N ALA A 10 44.66 12.49 -24.08
CA ALA A 10 43.95 11.53 -24.95
C ALA A 10 42.46 11.89 -25.06
N TYR A 11 42.18 13.01 -25.75
CA TYR A 11 40.87 13.55 -25.97
C TYR A 11 40.40 13.30 -27.40
N GLY A 12 39.27 12.66 -27.60
CA GLY A 12 38.66 12.36 -28.86
C GLY A 12 37.40 13.16 -29.15
N ALA A 13 36.92 13.13 -30.37
CA ALA A 13 35.69 13.84 -30.79
C ALA A 13 34.42 13.37 -30.00
N GLN A 14 34.42 12.16 -29.50
CA GLN A 14 33.30 11.62 -28.69
C GLN A 14 33.29 12.18 -27.26
N ASP A 15 34.44 12.57 -26.71
CA ASP A 15 34.55 13.06 -25.35
C ASP A 15 33.88 14.43 -25.16
N VAL A 16 33.64 15.18 -26.23
CA VAL A 16 32.89 16.43 -26.21
C VAL A 16 31.48 16.25 -25.65
N TYR A 17 30.83 15.12 -25.95
CA TYR A 17 29.49 14.81 -25.44
C TYR A 17 29.46 14.56 -23.92
N LEU A 18 30.56 14.19 -23.32
CA LEU A 18 30.69 13.91 -21.88
C LEU A 18 31.28 15.09 -21.11
N THR A 19 32.25 15.79 -21.69
CA THR A 19 33.03 16.84 -21.02
C THR A 19 32.81 18.24 -21.57
N GLY A 20 32.01 18.37 -22.66
CA GLY A 20 31.63 19.67 -23.22
C GLY A 20 30.61 20.40 -22.34
N ASN A 21 30.89 21.65 -21.98
CA ASN A 21 30.07 22.49 -21.09
C ASN A 21 29.75 21.78 -19.75
N PRO A 22 30.76 21.44 -18.94
CA PRO A 22 30.54 20.68 -17.72
C PRO A 22 29.69 21.44 -16.72
N GLN A 23 28.74 20.76 -16.10
CA GLN A 23 27.82 21.32 -15.10
C GLN A 23 28.27 21.03 -13.68
N ILE A 24 29.11 20.02 -13.48
CA ILE A 24 29.58 19.57 -12.17
C ILE A 24 31.11 19.39 -12.16
N THR A 25 31.71 19.57 -11.00
CA THR A 25 33.06 19.10 -10.69
C THR A 25 33.01 18.19 -9.47
N PHE A 26 33.74 17.08 -9.50
CA PHE A 26 33.79 16.14 -8.37
C PHE A 26 34.76 16.60 -7.25
N PHE A 27 35.55 17.65 -7.49
CA PHE A 27 36.60 18.11 -6.59
C PHE A 27 36.21 19.29 -5.74
N LYS A 28 35.00 19.79 -5.90
CA LYS A 28 34.44 20.86 -5.08
C LYS A 28 32.95 20.58 -4.85
N VAL A 29 32.60 20.39 -3.58
CA VAL A 29 31.18 20.20 -3.19
C VAL A 29 30.45 21.53 -3.32
N VAL A 30 29.32 21.51 -4.03
CA VAL A 30 28.40 22.66 -4.13
C VAL A 30 27.24 22.39 -3.17
N TYR A 31 27.12 23.26 -2.17
CA TYR A 31 26.00 23.21 -1.22
C TYR A 31 24.81 24.01 -1.74
N ARG A 32 23.64 23.41 -1.73
CA ARG A 32 22.39 24.11 -1.98
C ARG A 32 21.84 24.62 -0.65
N ARG A 33 21.55 25.92 -0.59
CA ARG A 33 20.90 26.53 0.58
C ARG A 33 19.44 26.17 0.59
N HIS A 34 18.88 25.91 1.76
CA HIS A 34 17.45 25.63 1.96
C HIS A 34 16.82 26.66 2.87
N THR A 35 15.49 26.78 2.83
CA THR A 35 14.72 27.58 3.75
C THR A 35 14.68 26.94 5.14
N ASN A 36 14.54 27.75 6.17
CA ASN A 36 14.42 27.23 7.53
C ASN A 36 13.01 26.70 7.78
N PHE A 37 12.91 25.52 8.38
CA PHE A 37 11.63 24.89 8.74
C PHE A 37 11.81 23.99 9.96
N ALA A 38 10.68 23.67 10.61
CA ALA A 38 10.62 22.65 11.67
C ALA A 38 9.45 21.71 11.42
N MET A 39 9.56 20.49 11.91
CA MET A 39 8.50 19.49 11.82
C MET A 39 8.19 18.95 13.20
N GLU A 40 6.89 18.75 13.48
CA GLU A 40 6.42 18.16 14.72
C GLU A 40 5.18 17.30 14.45
N ALA A 41 5.14 16.09 15.06
CA ALA A 41 3.96 15.24 15.03
C ALA A 41 3.01 15.63 16.17
N ILE A 42 1.79 16.03 15.84
CA ILE A 42 0.79 16.47 16.81
C ILE A 42 -0.43 15.56 16.73
N GLN A 43 -0.83 15.06 17.88
CA GLN A 43 -2.02 14.22 18.03
C GLN A 43 -3.30 15.05 17.79
N GLN A 44 -4.22 14.46 17.02
CA GLN A 44 -5.55 14.98 16.77
C GLN A 44 -6.60 14.02 17.34
N THR A 45 -7.65 14.57 17.89
CA THR A 45 -8.75 13.78 18.46
C THR A 45 -9.90 13.65 17.48
N PHE A 46 -10.61 12.54 17.55
CA PHE A 46 -11.80 12.31 16.75
C PHE A 46 -13.05 12.96 17.34
N SER A 47 -13.91 13.44 16.48
CA SER A 47 -15.31 13.71 16.79
C SER A 47 -16.10 12.42 16.58
N GLY A 48 -16.72 11.95 17.63
CA GLY A 48 -17.33 10.62 17.73
C GLY A 48 -16.48 9.64 18.53
N VAL A 49 -17.04 8.49 18.82
CA VAL A 49 -16.37 7.43 19.57
C VAL A 49 -15.80 6.40 18.58
N PRO A 50 -14.47 6.24 18.51
CA PRO A 50 -13.88 5.18 17.72
C PRO A 50 -14.37 3.80 18.20
N GLY A 51 -14.71 2.93 17.25
CA GLY A 51 -15.22 1.61 17.56
C GLY A 51 -15.54 0.82 16.30
N TYR A 52 -15.66 -0.49 16.46
CA TYR A 52 -16.01 -1.37 15.34
C TYR A 52 -17.37 -1.00 14.75
N GLY A 53 -17.42 -0.82 13.42
CA GLY A 53 -18.62 -0.43 12.69
C GLY A 53 -18.99 1.06 12.76
N ASN A 54 -18.23 1.86 13.51
CA ASN A 54 -18.50 3.28 13.67
C ASN A 54 -17.80 4.12 12.59
N THR A 55 -18.34 5.31 12.38
CA THR A 55 -17.72 6.35 11.55
C THR A 55 -17.32 7.51 12.45
N VAL A 56 -16.06 7.96 12.30
CA VAL A 56 -15.54 9.10 13.05
C VAL A 56 -14.95 10.14 12.08
N TYR A 57 -14.94 11.38 12.55
CA TYR A 57 -14.37 12.50 11.82
C TYR A 57 -13.23 13.12 12.65
N CYS A 58 -12.15 13.43 11.99
CA CYS A 58 -11.07 14.22 12.55
C CYS A 58 -10.97 15.52 11.79
N GLN A 59 -11.27 16.63 12.43
CA GLN A 59 -10.98 17.95 11.88
C GLN A 59 -9.53 18.29 12.20
N ILE A 60 -8.73 18.51 11.16
CA ILE A 60 -7.32 18.86 11.31
C ILE A 60 -7.21 20.29 11.88
N SER A 61 -6.63 20.40 13.06
CA SER A 61 -6.38 21.70 13.71
C SER A 61 -5.27 22.45 12.99
N ARG A 62 -5.35 23.78 12.98
CA ARG A 62 -4.34 24.65 12.33
C ARG A 62 -3.18 24.96 13.30
N ASN A 63 -2.50 23.92 13.73
CA ASN A 63 -1.37 24.06 14.66
C ASN A 63 -0.07 24.48 13.96
N GLY A 64 0.06 24.18 12.64
CA GLY A 64 1.20 24.50 11.81
C GLY A 64 0.79 25.06 10.46
N ASP A 65 1.77 25.37 9.62
CA ASP A 65 1.56 26.00 8.32
C ASP A 65 1.17 24.99 7.24
N LEU A 66 1.84 23.83 7.22
CA LEU A 66 1.57 22.74 6.28
C LEU A 66 1.39 21.44 7.06
N ILE A 67 0.75 20.46 6.43
CA ILE A 67 0.71 19.07 6.92
C ILE A 67 1.32 18.13 5.89
N HIS A 68 1.98 17.08 6.40
CA HIS A 68 2.61 16.06 5.57
C HIS A 68 2.11 14.67 5.97
N ARG A 69 2.90 13.87 6.64
CA ARG A 69 2.51 12.50 6.98
C ARG A 69 1.39 12.48 7.99
N THR A 70 0.49 11.53 7.80
CA THR A 70 -0.57 11.23 8.74
C THR A 70 -0.61 9.73 9.01
N TYR A 71 -0.77 9.35 10.25
CA TYR A 71 -0.94 7.95 10.61
C TYR A 71 -1.95 7.81 11.76
N LEU A 72 -2.65 6.70 11.72
CA LEU A 72 -3.63 6.33 12.72
C LEU A 72 -2.99 5.43 13.75
N GLU A 73 -2.96 5.85 14.99
CA GLU A 73 -2.61 5.03 16.13
C GLU A 73 -3.88 4.36 16.67
N VAL A 74 -3.87 3.04 16.77
CA VAL A 74 -5.00 2.27 17.28
C VAL A 74 -4.51 1.29 18.33
N THR A 75 -5.18 1.28 19.48
CA THR A 75 -4.97 0.24 20.49
C THR A 75 -6.09 -0.79 20.37
N LEU A 76 -5.74 -1.99 19.94
CA LEU A 76 -6.66 -3.12 19.90
C LEU A 76 -6.70 -3.80 21.27
N PRO A 77 -7.88 -3.99 21.89
CA PRO A 77 -8.01 -4.66 23.16
C PRO A 77 -7.61 -6.14 23.04
N LYS A 78 -7.08 -6.67 24.13
CA LYS A 78 -6.84 -8.12 24.21
C LYS A 78 -8.15 -8.90 24.11
N MET A 79 -8.07 -10.11 23.59
CA MET A 79 -9.19 -11.04 23.57
C MET A 79 -9.43 -11.64 24.95
N ALA A 80 -10.68 -11.70 25.39
CA ALA A 80 -11.04 -12.36 26.65
C ALA A 80 -11.01 -13.89 26.52
N VAL A 81 -11.20 -14.41 25.30
CA VAL A 81 -11.23 -15.83 25.00
C VAL A 81 -9.99 -16.22 24.20
N ALA A 82 -9.22 -17.17 24.69
CA ALA A 82 -7.94 -17.57 24.12
C ALA A 82 -8.03 -18.18 22.71
N THR A 83 -9.20 -18.67 22.29
CA THR A 83 -9.43 -19.20 20.96
C THR A 83 -9.73 -18.13 19.92
N ASN A 84 -10.04 -16.91 20.34
CA ASN A 84 -10.34 -15.81 19.45
C ASN A 84 -9.06 -15.11 19.03
N LYS A 85 -8.99 -14.71 17.75
CA LYS A 85 -7.81 -14.11 17.15
C LYS A 85 -8.20 -12.96 16.24
N TYR A 86 -7.31 -12.01 16.11
CA TYR A 86 -7.40 -10.99 15.07
C TYR A 86 -6.99 -11.57 13.71
N VAL A 87 -7.59 -11.05 12.65
CA VAL A 87 -7.20 -11.38 11.27
C VAL A 87 -5.81 -10.82 10.96
N ASN A 88 -5.14 -11.43 9.98
CA ASN A 88 -3.87 -10.89 9.50
C ASN A 88 -4.06 -9.50 8.87
N TYR A 89 -3.08 -8.60 9.03
CA TYR A 89 -3.18 -7.18 8.63
C TYR A 89 -4.39 -6.47 9.25
N VAL A 90 -4.67 -6.77 10.51
CA VAL A 90 -5.86 -6.27 11.20
C VAL A 90 -5.97 -4.74 11.20
N GLY A 91 -4.85 -4.03 11.28
CA GLY A 91 -4.83 -2.57 11.22
C GLY A 91 -5.39 -2.03 9.90
N LEU A 92 -5.02 -2.64 8.77
CA LEU A 92 -5.58 -2.27 7.47
C LEU A 92 -7.03 -2.71 7.36
N ARG A 93 -7.35 -3.92 7.85
CA ARG A 93 -8.72 -4.45 7.77
C ARG A 93 -9.71 -3.62 8.61
N LEU A 94 -9.25 -3.08 9.72
CA LEU A 94 -10.04 -2.20 10.57
C LEU A 94 -10.54 -0.95 9.84
N LEU A 95 -9.80 -0.48 8.83
CA LEU A 95 -10.14 0.68 8.01
C LEU A 95 -11.01 0.25 6.83
N LYS A 96 -12.34 0.28 6.96
CA LYS A 96 -13.23 0.06 5.82
C LYS A 96 -13.00 1.07 4.72
N SER A 97 -12.94 2.36 5.09
CA SER A 97 -12.53 3.43 4.18
C SER A 97 -11.99 4.63 4.95
N VAL A 98 -11.09 5.36 4.32
CA VAL A 98 -10.55 6.64 4.81
C VAL A 98 -10.74 7.67 3.73
N THR A 99 -11.39 8.78 4.07
CA THR A 99 -11.72 9.85 3.12
C THR A 99 -11.13 11.17 3.60
N ILE A 100 -10.53 11.93 2.70
CA ILE A 100 -10.14 13.32 2.97
C ILE A 100 -11.14 14.27 2.32
N GLU A 101 -11.59 15.24 3.10
CA GLU A 101 -12.53 16.28 2.69
C GLU A 101 -11.91 17.67 2.92
N ILE A 102 -12.06 18.55 1.95
CA ILE A 102 -11.66 19.96 2.05
C ILE A 102 -12.89 20.84 1.76
N GLY A 103 -13.29 21.65 2.72
CA GLY A 103 -14.47 22.49 2.58
C GLY A 103 -15.77 21.70 2.35
N GLY A 104 -15.85 20.47 2.84
CA GLY A 104 -17.00 19.58 2.64
C GLY A 104 -16.99 18.82 1.29
N GLN A 105 -16.04 19.09 0.41
CA GLN A 105 -15.85 18.33 -0.82
C GLN A 105 -14.92 17.13 -0.55
N GLN A 106 -15.35 15.93 -0.92
CA GLN A 106 -14.48 14.75 -0.93
C GLN A 106 -13.40 14.94 -2.00
N ILE A 107 -12.15 14.86 -1.57
CA ILE A 107 -11.01 14.98 -2.48
C ILE A 107 -10.50 13.61 -2.89
N ASP A 108 -10.30 12.71 -1.91
CA ASP A 108 -9.80 11.36 -2.17
C ASP A 108 -10.39 10.38 -1.15
N LYS A 109 -10.47 9.10 -1.54
CA LYS A 109 -10.98 8.03 -0.69
C LYS A 109 -10.17 6.75 -0.90
N HIS A 110 -9.62 6.24 0.17
CA HIS A 110 -8.86 5.00 0.20
C HIS A 110 -9.63 3.89 0.90
N TYR A 111 -9.37 2.68 0.49
CA TYR A 111 -9.98 1.46 1.02
C TYR A 111 -8.92 0.54 1.61
N SER A 112 -9.33 -0.36 2.47
CA SER A 112 -8.49 -1.38 3.09
C SER A 112 -7.62 -2.15 2.08
N ASP A 113 -8.26 -2.65 1.02
CA ASP A 113 -7.56 -3.39 -0.03
C ASP A 113 -6.52 -2.54 -0.77
N TRP A 114 -6.87 -1.28 -1.04
CA TRP A 114 -5.96 -0.36 -1.71
C TRP A 114 -4.70 -0.09 -0.89
N LEU A 115 -4.84 0.14 0.42
CA LEU A 115 -3.69 0.38 1.30
C LEU A 115 -2.75 -0.84 1.30
N TYR A 116 -3.29 -2.06 1.30
CA TYR A 116 -2.49 -3.27 1.19
C TYR A 116 -1.78 -3.37 -0.17
N ILE A 117 -2.53 -3.25 -1.27
CA ILE A 117 -2.01 -3.39 -2.63
C ILE A 117 -0.92 -2.35 -2.90
N TRP A 118 -1.15 -1.10 -2.52
CA TRP A 118 -0.19 -0.03 -2.74
C TRP A 118 1.14 -0.29 -2.02
N ASN A 119 1.07 -0.71 -0.76
CA ASN A 119 2.28 -1.03 0.00
C ASN A 119 3.00 -2.28 -0.52
N GLU A 120 2.30 -3.29 -1.01
CA GLU A 120 2.93 -4.45 -1.68
C GLU A 120 3.70 -4.07 -2.95
N LEU A 121 3.25 -3.06 -3.69
CA LEU A 121 3.87 -2.60 -4.92
C LEU A 121 4.99 -1.57 -4.67
N SER A 122 4.77 -0.60 -3.79
CA SER A 122 5.61 0.61 -3.67
C SER A 122 6.57 0.61 -2.48
N LEU A 123 6.32 -0.19 -1.44
CA LEU A 123 7.14 -0.15 -0.25
C LEU A 123 8.51 -0.82 -0.48
N PRO A 124 9.65 -0.13 -0.27
CA PRO A 124 10.96 -0.75 -0.40
C PRO A 124 11.10 -1.99 0.49
N HIS A 125 11.68 -3.05 -0.04
CA HIS A 125 11.78 -4.36 0.64
C HIS A 125 12.35 -4.27 2.06
N GLY A 126 13.37 -3.44 2.28
CA GLY A 126 13.97 -3.25 3.61
C GLY A 126 13.05 -2.62 4.66
N LYS A 127 11.90 -2.08 4.28
CA LYS A 127 10.91 -1.50 5.21
C LYS A 127 9.71 -2.41 5.42
N LYS A 128 9.58 -3.48 4.64
CA LYS A 128 8.37 -4.30 4.61
C LYS A 128 8.09 -4.97 5.96
N SER A 129 9.07 -5.58 6.58
CA SER A 129 8.89 -6.26 7.88
C SER A 129 8.48 -5.31 9.00
N ALA A 130 9.05 -4.10 9.03
CA ALA A 130 8.64 -3.08 10.01
C ALA A 130 7.21 -2.59 9.77
N TRP A 131 6.85 -2.39 8.51
CA TRP A 131 5.48 -2.01 8.14
C TRP A 131 4.47 -3.12 8.50
N GLU A 132 4.79 -4.37 8.20
CA GLU A 132 3.97 -5.52 8.58
C GLU A 132 3.71 -5.56 10.07
N TYR A 133 4.75 -5.31 10.89
CA TYR A 133 4.58 -5.19 12.34
C TYR A 133 3.68 -4.02 12.75
N MET A 134 3.84 -2.85 12.10
CA MET A 134 3.04 -1.66 12.39
C MET A 134 1.55 -1.87 12.12
N VAL A 135 1.20 -2.60 11.06
CA VAL A 135 -0.20 -2.82 10.64
C VAL A 135 -0.80 -4.13 11.17
N GLY A 136 -0.04 -4.88 11.92
CA GLY A 136 -0.55 -6.11 12.54
C GLY A 136 -0.61 -7.31 11.60
N ALA A 137 0.38 -7.45 10.73
CA ALA A 137 0.52 -8.58 9.82
C ALA A 137 1.21 -9.79 10.45
N ASP A 138 1.82 -9.60 11.61
CA ASP A 138 2.60 -10.63 12.25
C ASP A 138 1.70 -11.73 12.85
N SER A 139 2.12 -12.97 12.68
CA SER A 139 1.56 -14.14 13.34
C SER A 139 1.47 -13.98 14.86
N ASP A 140 2.34 -13.14 15.42
CA ASP A 140 2.34 -12.80 16.82
C ASP A 140 1.10 -12.02 17.28
N ILE A 141 0.54 -11.14 16.45
CA ILE A 141 -0.69 -10.42 16.80
C ILE A 141 -1.90 -11.35 16.77
N THR A 142 -1.92 -12.31 15.87
CA THR A 142 -2.92 -13.38 15.86
C THR A 142 -2.77 -14.30 17.08
N SER A 143 -1.57 -14.42 17.65
CA SER A 143 -1.28 -15.22 18.85
C SER A 143 -1.25 -14.41 20.15
N ARG A 144 -1.03 -13.08 20.09
CA ARG A 144 -0.98 -12.17 21.24
C ARG A 144 -2.37 -11.67 21.64
N ASN A 145 -3.28 -12.59 21.84
CA ASN A 145 -4.60 -12.26 22.42
C ASN A 145 -4.56 -11.93 23.92
N THR A 146 -3.38 -11.98 24.56
CA THR A 146 -3.22 -11.81 26.01
C THR A 146 -2.88 -10.39 26.44
N VAL A 147 -2.49 -9.50 25.54
CA VAL A 147 -2.14 -8.10 25.80
C VAL A 147 -2.79 -7.18 24.79
N ASP A 148 -2.97 -5.91 25.16
CA ASP A 148 -3.40 -4.90 24.21
C ASP A 148 -2.30 -4.62 23.18
N ASN A 149 -2.68 -4.47 21.91
CA ASN A 149 -1.74 -4.23 20.82
C ASN A 149 -1.91 -2.82 20.27
N VAL A 150 -0.83 -2.06 20.24
CA VAL A 150 -0.81 -0.73 19.61
C VAL A 150 -0.33 -0.87 18.17
N LEU A 151 -1.14 -0.40 17.24
CA LEU A 151 -0.85 -0.38 15.81
C LEU A 151 -0.70 1.04 15.31
N TYR A 152 0.18 1.23 14.32
CA TYR A 152 0.40 2.49 13.63
C TYR A 152 0.16 2.30 12.14
N ILE A 153 -0.93 2.86 11.64
CA ILE A 153 -1.39 2.64 10.28
C ILE A 153 -1.12 3.92 9.47
N PRO A 154 -0.13 3.93 8.57
CA PRO A 154 0.13 5.10 7.74
C PRO A 154 -0.99 5.30 6.73
N LEU A 155 -1.37 6.56 6.51
CA LEU A 155 -2.30 6.95 5.46
C LEU A 155 -1.52 7.38 4.22
N GLU A 156 -2.01 7.00 3.04
CA GLU A 156 -1.28 7.08 1.77
C GLU A 156 -1.88 8.14 0.81
N PHE A 157 -2.36 9.27 1.33
CA PHE A 157 -2.81 10.39 0.50
C PHE A 157 -1.63 11.06 -0.22
N TRP A 158 -1.90 11.79 -1.29
CA TRP A 158 -0.87 12.46 -2.11
C TRP A 158 0.13 13.29 -1.29
N PHE A 159 -0.36 14.04 -0.29
CA PHE A 159 0.49 14.87 0.57
C PHE A 159 1.31 14.06 1.58
N CYS A 160 0.91 12.82 1.87
CA CYS A 160 1.66 11.92 2.74
C CYS A 160 2.86 11.28 2.03
N ARG A 161 2.76 11.09 0.71
CA ARG A 161 3.78 10.41 -0.08
C ARG A 161 4.95 11.32 -0.45
N ASN A 162 4.67 12.57 -0.80
CA ASN A 162 5.68 13.53 -1.25
C ASN A 162 5.63 14.80 -0.42
N ILE A 163 6.78 15.16 0.20
CA ILE A 163 6.88 16.35 1.02
C ILE A 163 6.65 17.65 0.24
N GLY A 164 6.98 17.65 -1.06
CA GLY A 164 6.72 18.78 -1.95
C GLY A 164 5.24 19.02 -2.24
N LEU A 165 4.37 18.10 -1.85
CA LEU A 165 2.92 18.18 -1.95
C LEU A 165 2.25 18.38 -0.60
N ALA A 166 3.01 18.77 0.43
CA ALA A 166 2.46 19.05 1.75
C ALA A 166 1.27 20.02 1.63
N LEU A 167 0.16 19.67 2.30
CA LEU A 167 -1.08 20.45 2.19
C LEU A 167 -1.00 21.74 2.99
N PRO A 168 -1.10 22.94 2.36
CA PRO A 168 -0.92 24.21 3.04
C PRO A 168 -2.19 24.63 3.80
N LEU A 169 -2.22 24.36 5.11
CA LEU A 169 -3.33 24.80 5.96
C LEU A 169 -3.40 26.30 6.06
N ILE A 170 -2.26 26.98 5.99
CA ILE A 170 -2.19 28.44 6.03
C ILE A 170 -2.90 29.10 4.83
N ALA A 171 -2.90 28.43 3.67
CA ALA A 171 -3.60 28.89 2.48
C ALA A 171 -5.10 28.56 2.51
N LEU A 172 -5.53 27.54 3.27
CA LEU A 172 -6.92 27.11 3.40
C LEU A 172 -7.66 27.84 4.53
N GLN A 173 -7.77 29.16 4.44
CA GLN A 173 -8.28 29.98 5.54
C GLN A 173 -9.77 29.76 5.83
N TYR A 174 -10.56 29.52 4.79
CA TYR A 174 -12.04 29.40 4.89
C TYR A 174 -12.53 27.95 4.76
N HIS A 175 -11.69 27.03 4.32
CA HIS A 175 -12.04 25.63 4.20
C HIS A 175 -11.34 24.80 5.26
N GLU A 176 -12.11 23.96 5.94
CA GLU A 176 -11.60 22.99 6.90
C GLU A 176 -11.16 21.74 6.18
N VAL A 177 -10.09 21.14 6.67
CA VAL A 177 -9.62 19.82 6.26
C VAL A 177 -10.13 18.81 7.26
N LYS A 178 -10.84 17.80 6.78
CA LYS A 178 -11.38 16.71 7.61
C LYS A 178 -10.93 15.36 7.06
N ILE A 179 -10.59 14.48 7.96
CA ILE A 179 -10.36 13.07 7.65
C ILE A 179 -11.49 12.28 8.29
N LYS A 180 -12.27 11.61 7.44
CA LYS A 180 -13.35 10.71 7.82
C LYS A 180 -12.82 9.29 7.79
N ILE A 181 -13.01 8.54 8.87
CA ILE A 181 -12.65 7.13 8.96
C ILE A 181 -13.89 6.31 9.24
N GLU A 182 -14.14 5.34 8.38
CA GLU A 182 -15.18 4.32 8.57
C GLU A 182 -14.50 3.04 9.06
N PHE A 183 -14.77 2.64 10.29
CA PHE A 183 -14.25 1.41 10.85
C PHE A 183 -15.07 0.20 10.41
N GLU A 184 -14.38 -0.92 10.23
CA GLU A 184 -14.99 -2.19 9.87
C GLU A 184 -15.63 -2.85 11.10
N THR A 185 -16.54 -3.79 10.87
CA THR A 185 -17.20 -4.56 11.93
C THR A 185 -16.23 -5.55 12.58
N LEU A 186 -16.47 -5.88 13.85
CA LEU A 186 -15.62 -6.82 14.58
C LEU A 186 -15.54 -8.19 13.91
N ASN A 187 -16.64 -8.68 13.35
CA ASN A 187 -16.69 -9.98 12.66
C ASN A 187 -15.76 -10.08 11.45
N ASN A 188 -15.43 -8.94 10.83
CA ASN A 188 -14.49 -8.89 9.72
C ASN A 188 -13.03 -8.65 10.16
N CYS A 189 -12.82 -8.34 11.46
CA CYS A 189 -11.51 -8.06 12.03
C CYS A 189 -11.00 -9.18 12.95
N ALA A 190 -11.88 -10.07 13.41
CA ALA A 190 -11.56 -11.14 14.32
C ALA A 190 -12.34 -12.42 14.01
N TYR A 191 -11.80 -13.56 14.41
CA TYR A 191 -12.40 -14.86 14.20
C TYR A 191 -12.14 -15.82 15.36
N THR A 192 -12.96 -16.84 15.49
CA THR A 192 -12.76 -17.95 16.43
C THR A 192 -12.17 -19.13 15.71
N GLY A 193 -11.10 -19.72 16.20
CA GLY A 193 -10.52 -20.92 15.60
C GLY A 193 -9.23 -21.39 16.26
N GLY A 194 -9.03 -22.69 16.26
CA GLY A 194 -7.78 -23.32 16.70
C GLY A 194 -6.65 -23.18 15.68
N ILE A 195 -5.42 -23.41 16.14
CA ILE A 195 -4.18 -23.29 15.34
C ILE A 195 -4.15 -24.27 14.15
N THR A 196 -5.02 -25.27 14.11
CA THR A 196 -4.99 -26.40 13.16
C THR A 196 -6.29 -26.64 12.40
N GLY A 197 -7.29 -25.76 12.51
CA GLY A 197 -8.59 -25.98 11.89
C GLY A 197 -9.01 -24.88 10.93
N THR A 198 -9.87 -25.21 9.99
CA THR A 198 -10.67 -24.25 9.23
C THR A 198 -11.28 -23.25 10.23
N PRO A 199 -11.13 -21.94 10.01
CA PRO A 199 -11.79 -20.95 10.87
C PRO A 199 -13.27 -21.28 10.92
N THR A 200 -13.77 -21.57 12.11
CA THR A 200 -15.20 -21.72 12.28
C THR A 200 -15.84 -20.35 12.23
N THR A 201 -16.94 -20.23 11.51
CA THR A 201 -17.70 -19.00 11.29
C THR A 201 -18.43 -18.48 12.54
N SER A 202 -17.98 -18.87 13.72
CA SER A 202 -18.54 -18.33 14.97
C SER A 202 -18.18 -16.84 15.07
N ALA A 203 -19.19 -16.02 15.13
CA ALA A 203 -19.02 -14.56 15.24
C ALA A 203 -18.36 -14.22 16.58
N VAL A 204 -17.29 -13.42 16.52
CA VAL A 204 -16.68 -12.81 17.68
C VAL A 204 -17.55 -11.63 18.12
N THR A 205 -17.95 -11.58 19.36
CA THR A 205 -18.85 -10.56 19.91
C THR A 205 -18.08 -9.56 20.77
N GLY A 206 -18.69 -8.43 21.10
CA GLY A 206 -18.07 -7.43 21.98
C GLY A 206 -17.75 -7.93 23.38
N THR A 207 -18.43 -8.99 23.85
CA THR A 207 -18.15 -9.64 25.14
C THR A 207 -16.88 -10.50 25.10
N ASP A 208 -16.39 -10.82 23.93
CA ASP A 208 -15.12 -11.55 23.73
C ASP A 208 -13.90 -10.64 23.82
N LEU A 209 -14.11 -9.31 23.91
CA LEU A 209 -13.08 -8.31 24.12
C LEU A 209 -13.08 -7.84 25.58
N THR A 210 -11.90 -7.64 26.15
CA THR A 210 -11.79 -7.20 27.55
C THR A 210 -12.28 -5.77 27.78
N SER A 211 -12.20 -4.91 26.77
CA SER A 211 -12.63 -3.50 26.84
C SER A 211 -13.94 -3.23 26.11
N GLY A 212 -14.58 -4.25 25.55
CA GLY A 212 -15.78 -4.10 24.73
C GLY A 212 -15.50 -3.58 23.30
N LEU A 213 -16.53 -3.03 22.65
CA LEU A 213 -16.48 -2.59 21.24
C LEU A 213 -15.72 -1.27 20.97
N PRO A 214 -15.68 -0.28 21.90
CA PRO A 214 -14.85 0.89 21.70
C PRO A 214 -13.37 0.54 21.62
N ILE A 215 -12.68 1.14 20.66
CA ILE A 215 -11.22 1.07 20.51
C ILE A 215 -10.63 2.42 20.86
N SER A 216 -9.39 2.45 21.36
CA SER A 216 -8.66 3.70 21.52
C SER A 216 -7.99 4.00 20.19
N ALA A 217 -8.31 5.13 19.60
CA ALA A 217 -7.71 5.55 18.33
C ALA A 217 -7.41 7.05 18.35
N ASN A 218 -6.26 7.43 17.84
CA ASN A 218 -5.81 8.81 17.69
C ASN A 218 -5.22 9.00 16.29
N LEU A 219 -5.38 10.19 15.72
CA LEU A 219 -4.73 10.54 14.47
C LEU A 219 -3.51 11.40 14.76
N TRP A 220 -2.36 10.98 14.29
CA TRP A 220 -1.13 11.76 14.36
C TRP A 220 -0.89 12.43 13.01
N VAL A 221 -0.56 13.71 13.06
CA VAL A 221 -0.32 14.54 11.87
C VAL A 221 1.02 15.25 12.02
N ASP A 222 1.89 15.09 11.04
CA ASP A 222 3.16 15.81 10.97
C ASP A 222 2.90 17.21 10.42
N TYR A 223 3.07 18.22 11.28
CA TYR A 223 2.99 19.62 10.94
C TYR A 223 4.35 20.17 10.55
N ILE A 224 4.36 21.03 9.55
CA ILE A 224 5.53 21.76 9.10
C ILE A 224 5.32 23.24 9.46
N PHE A 225 6.31 23.79 10.15
CA PHE A 225 6.38 25.20 10.51
C PHE A 225 7.38 25.87 9.59
N LEU A 226 6.98 26.96 8.95
CA LEU A 226 7.77 27.68 7.97
C LEU A 226 8.33 28.97 8.57
N ASP A 227 9.41 29.46 7.98
CA ASP A 227 9.94 30.79 8.26
C ASP A 227 8.98 31.89 7.75
N THR A 228 9.08 33.08 8.33
CA THR A 228 8.17 34.22 8.09
C THR A 228 8.01 34.57 6.61
N ASP A 229 9.10 34.55 5.86
CA ASP A 229 9.07 34.91 4.42
C ASP A 229 8.36 33.87 3.56
N GLU A 230 8.59 32.57 3.85
CA GLU A 230 7.89 31.50 3.16
C GLU A 230 6.42 31.41 3.57
N ARG A 231 6.15 31.55 4.87
CA ARG A 231 4.80 31.60 5.43
C ARG A 231 3.94 32.65 4.72
N ARG A 232 4.50 33.84 4.50
CA ARG A 232 3.81 34.93 3.77
C ARG A 232 3.51 34.54 2.33
N LYS A 233 4.46 33.90 1.64
CA LYS A 233 4.26 33.42 0.26
C LYS A 233 3.13 32.41 0.18
N PHE A 234 3.14 31.40 1.07
CA PHE A 234 2.08 30.39 1.11
C PHE A 234 0.70 30.97 1.45
N ALA A 235 0.65 32.00 2.30
CA ALA A 235 -0.62 32.62 2.69
C ALA A 235 -1.22 33.52 1.61
N GLN A 236 -0.40 34.15 0.77
CA GLN A 236 -0.85 35.18 -0.18
C GLN A 236 -0.99 34.72 -1.61
N LEU A 237 -0.21 33.73 -2.03
CA LEU A 237 -0.25 33.24 -3.40
C LEU A 237 -1.37 32.21 -3.59
N SER A 238 -1.88 32.15 -4.80
CA SER A 238 -2.72 31.03 -5.23
C SER A 238 -1.86 29.80 -5.47
N HIS A 239 -2.39 28.62 -5.13
CA HIS A 239 -1.68 27.38 -5.30
C HIS A 239 -2.48 26.43 -6.20
N GLU A 240 -1.76 25.75 -7.10
CA GLU A 240 -2.27 24.65 -7.89
C GLU A 240 -1.35 23.46 -7.67
N TYR A 241 -1.92 22.38 -7.11
CA TYR A 241 -1.21 21.13 -6.87
C TYR A 241 -1.71 20.07 -7.83
N LEU A 242 -0.81 19.46 -8.56
CA LEU A 242 -1.12 18.21 -9.25
C LEU A 242 -1.20 17.12 -8.20
N ILE A 243 -2.39 16.58 -7.99
CA ILE A 243 -2.64 15.54 -6.98
C ILE A 243 -2.93 14.20 -7.63
N GLU A 244 -2.66 13.15 -6.90
CA GLU A 244 -3.04 11.79 -7.27
C GLU A 244 -4.28 11.38 -6.49
N GLN A 245 -5.20 10.73 -7.15
CA GLN A 245 -6.46 10.25 -6.57
C GLN A 245 -6.66 8.79 -6.93
N LEU A 246 -7.37 8.09 -6.07
CA LEU A 246 -7.84 6.73 -6.30
C LEU A 246 -9.27 6.75 -6.84
N GLN A 247 -9.51 6.02 -7.91
CA GLN A 247 -10.86 5.72 -8.38
C GLN A 247 -11.17 4.23 -8.19
N PHE A 248 -12.32 3.97 -7.63
CA PHE A 248 -12.87 2.64 -7.44
C PHE A 248 -14.38 2.69 -7.62
N THR A 249 -14.90 2.02 -8.62
CA THR A 249 -16.33 2.09 -9.00
C THR A 249 -17.20 1.06 -8.29
N GLY A 250 -16.59 0.21 -7.46
CA GLY A 250 -17.29 -0.86 -6.76
C GLY A 250 -16.80 -2.25 -7.19
N GLN A 251 -17.39 -3.25 -6.55
CA GLN A 251 -17.09 -4.65 -6.84
C GLN A 251 -17.97 -5.14 -7.98
N GLU A 252 -17.36 -5.84 -8.93
CA GLU A 252 -18.06 -6.46 -10.05
C GLU A 252 -18.03 -7.97 -9.95
N THR A 253 -19.03 -8.65 -10.49
CA THR A 253 -19.12 -10.10 -10.44
C THR A 253 -18.14 -10.74 -11.42
N LEU A 254 -17.39 -11.71 -10.93
CA LEU A 254 -16.47 -12.52 -11.72
C LEU A 254 -17.11 -13.88 -12.02
N ASN A 255 -17.42 -14.12 -13.30
CA ASN A 255 -18.06 -15.34 -13.76
C ASN A 255 -17.02 -16.40 -14.19
N ALA A 256 -17.36 -17.66 -13.99
CA ALA A 256 -16.48 -18.81 -14.22
C ALA A 256 -15.99 -18.99 -15.68
N SER A 257 -16.63 -18.39 -16.67
CA SER A 257 -16.23 -18.49 -18.08
C SER A 257 -15.55 -17.24 -18.64
N GLY A 258 -15.23 -16.29 -17.76
CA GLY A 258 -14.71 -14.98 -18.11
C GLY A 258 -15.73 -13.89 -17.94
N SER A 259 -15.24 -12.70 -17.67
CA SER A 259 -16.04 -11.50 -17.47
C SER A 259 -15.51 -10.36 -18.31
N ARG A 260 -16.43 -9.54 -18.80
CA ARG A 260 -16.12 -8.26 -19.44
C ARG A 260 -16.62 -7.15 -18.54
N VAL A 261 -15.71 -6.48 -17.87
CA VAL A 261 -16.02 -5.44 -16.91
C VAL A 261 -15.85 -4.08 -17.58
N LYS A 262 -16.92 -3.28 -17.58
CA LYS A 262 -16.87 -1.91 -18.08
C LYS A 262 -16.17 -1.03 -17.06
N LEU A 263 -15.17 -0.28 -17.49
CA LEU A 263 -14.42 0.65 -16.67
C LEU A 263 -15.03 2.04 -16.78
N ASN A 264 -15.62 2.52 -15.69
CA ASN A 264 -16.22 3.86 -15.62
C ASN A 264 -15.28 4.79 -14.83
N PHE A 265 -14.09 5.04 -15.40
CA PHE A 265 -13.11 5.93 -14.80
C PHE A 265 -13.02 7.25 -15.57
N ASN A 266 -12.60 8.29 -14.87
CA ASN A 266 -12.39 9.63 -15.42
C ASN A 266 -10.93 10.06 -15.25
N HIS A 267 -10.60 11.22 -15.78
CA HIS A 267 -9.30 11.88 -15.66
C HIS A 267 -8.12 11.12 -16.29
N PRO A 268 -6.94 11.76 -16.37
CA PRO A 268 -5.72 11.09 -16.80
C PRO A 268 -5.28 10.00 -15.84
N CYS A 269 -5.42 8.75 -16.23
CA CYS A 269 -5.10 7.56 -15.45
C CYS A 269 -3.65 7.15 -15.68
N LYS A 270 -2.91 6.88 -14.60
CA LYS A 270 -1.54 6.40 -14.62
C LYS A 270 -1.46 4.89 -14.82
N GLU A 271 -2.31 4.17 -14.11
CA GLU A 271 -2.31 2.72 -14.05
C GLU A 271 -3.67 2.15 -13.66
N LEU A 272 -3.89 0.92 -14.03
CA LEU A 272 -5.00 0.09 -13.59
C LEU A 272 -4.46 -1.07 -12.76
N ILE A 273 -5.11 -1.33 -11.64
CA ILE A 273 -4.78 -2.46 -10.77
C ILE A 273 -6.06 -3.23 -10.50
N TRP A 274 -6.01 -4.56 -10.63
CA TRP A 274 -7.17 -5.38 -10.34
C TRP A 274 -6.81 -6.64 -9.56
N VAL A 275 -7.73 -7.02 -8.69
CA VAL A 275 -7.63 -8.19 -7.83
C VAL A 275 -8.95 -8.95 -7.81
N ALA A 276 -8.89 -10.25 -7.62
CA ALA A 276 -10.08 -11.07 -7.43
C ALA A 276 -10.27 -11.40 -5.94
N LYS A 277 -11.51 -11.37 -5.48
CA LYS A 277 -11.90 -11.80 -4.14
C LYS A 277 -12.81 -13.01 -4.25
N PHE A 278 -12.42 -14.09 -3.63
CA PHE A 278 -13.16 -15.36 -3.63
C PHE A 278 -13.91 -15.53 -2.32
N ASN A 279 -15.06 -16.19 -2.39
CA ASN A 279 -15.88 -16.48 -1.22
C ASN A 279 -15.11 -17.32 -0.20
N ASP A 280 -14.31 -18.28 -0.66
CA ASP A 280 -13.54 -19.16 0.22
C ASP A 280 -12.51 -18.37 1.03
N SER A 281 -11.80 -17.42 0.42
CA SER A 281 -10.84 -16.54 1.11
C SER A 281 -11.52 -15.63 2.14
N THR A 282 -12.71 -15.12 1.83
CA THR A 282 -13.47 -14.27 2.76
C THR A 282 -14.09 -15.07 3.90
N ASN A 283 -14.56 -16.27 3.63
CA ASN A 283 -15.15 -17.16 4.63
C ASN A 283 -14.14 -17.63 5.70
N VAL A 284 -12.85 -17.68 5.34
CA VAL A 284 -11.77 -18.05 6.27
C VAL A 284 -10.98 -16.85 6.77
N ASN A 285 -11.54 -15.64 6.63
CA ASN A 285 -10.96 -14.37 7.07
C ASN A 285 -9.57 -14.03 6.48
N GLN A 286 -9.30 -14.49 5.26
CA GLN A 286 -8.08 -14.17 4.52
C GLN A 286 -8.34 -13.06 3.50
N TRP A 287 -8.60 -11.88 3.98
CA TRP A 287 -9.08 -10.73 3.23
C TRP A 287 -8.13 -10.23 2.13
N TYR A 288 -6.83 -10.48 2.29
CA TYR A 288 -5.79 -10.05 1.34
C TYR A 288 -5.18 -11.21 0.56
N ASN A 289 -5.84 -12.37 0.58
CA ASN A 289 -5.49 -13.49 -0.28
C ASN A 289 -6.25 -13.36 -1.60
N TYR A 290 -5.56 -12.93 -2.63
CA TYR A 290 -6.10 -12.78 -3.99
C TYR A 290 -5.74 -13.96 -4.90
N THR A 291 -5.19 -15.03 -4.35
CA THR A 291 -4.76 -16.21 -5.08
C THR A 291 -5.85 -17.26 -5.18
N VAL A 292 -5.76 -18.11 -6.19
CA VAL A 292 -6.51 -19.36 -6.24
C VAL A 292 -5.66 -20.45 -5.63
N ASP A 293 -5.77 -20.62 -4.36
CA ASP A 293 -5.28 -21.83 -3.71
C ASP A 293 -6.43 -22.84 -3.67
N GLY A 294 -6.23 -23.92 -4.35
CA GLY A 294 -7.28 -24.88 -4.63
C GLY A 294 -7.95 -25.54 -3.44
N THR A 295 -7.68 -25.25 -2.17
CA THR A 295 -8.39 -25.87 -1.05
C THR A 295 -8.12 -25.29 0.33
N THR A 296 -7.05 -24.57 0.53
CA THR A 296 -6.78 -23.89 1.79
C THR A 296 -5.96 -22.66 1.49
N PRO A 297 -6.49 -21.46 1.79
CA PRO A 297 -5.64 -20.32 1.89
C PRO A 297 -4.61 -20.69 2.94
N SER A 298 -3.46 -21.12 2.49
CA SER A 298 -2.36 -21.25 3.41
C SER A 298 -2.17 -19.85 4.01
N THR A 299 -2.34 -19.72 5.33
CA THR A 299 -1.43 -18.84 6.04
C THR A 299 -0.14 -18.87 5.25
N PRO A 300 0.54 -17.73 4.95
CA PRO A 300 1.81 -17.81 4.28
C PRO A 300 2.62 -18.89 5.00
N THR A 301 2.51 -20.10 4.50
CA THR A 301 3.21 -21.24 5.06
C THR A 301 4.62 -20.87 4.75
N LYS A 302 5.39 -20.61 5.79
CA LYS A 302 6.84 -20.73 5.69
C LYS A 302 7.07 -21.87 4.74
N PRO A 303 7.82 -21.71 3.64
CA PRO A 303 8.05 -22.80 2.71
C PRO A 303 8.53 -23.98 3.50
N THR A 304 7.64 -24.93 3.77
CA THR A 304 7.97 -26.18 4.43
C THR A 304 8.78 -26.97 3.42
N GLY A 305 10.05 -27.19 3.71
CA GLY A 305 10.85 -28.15 2.98
C GLY A 305 11.82 -27.60 1.94
N ILE A 306 12.46 -26.48 2.19
CA ILE A 306 13.80 -26.29 1.59
C ILE A 306 14.78 -26.99 2.52
N THR A 307 15.13 -28.20 2.17
CA THR A 307 16.31 -28.85 2.68
C THR A 307 17.50 -28.02 2.19
N LEU A 308 17.95 -27.06 2.96
CA LEU A 308 19.24 -26.46 2.73
C LEU A 308 20.25 -27.58 2.97
N PHE A 309 21.00 -27.88 1.95
CA PHE A 309 22.08 -28.84 1.86
C PHE A 309 22.50 -29.45 3.20
N SER A 310 22.32 -30.75 3.36
CA SER A 310 22.88 -31.47 4.50
C SER A 310 24.40 -31.14 4.58
N GLY A 311 24.82 -30.47 5.63
CA GLY A 311 26.22 -30.12 5.88
C GLY A 311 26.68 -28.72 5.52
N ALA A 312 25.86 -27.86 4.90
CA ALA A 312 26.30 -26.52 4.50
C ALA A 312 26.03 -25.42 5.55
N VAL A 313 25.43 -25.76 6.66
CA VAL A 313 25.08 -24.78 7.73
C VAL A 313 26.32 -24.25 8.47
N LEU A 314 27.47 -24.91 8.36
CA LEU A 314 28.67 -24.56 9.10
C LEU A 314 29.44 -23.32 8.55
N GLY A 315 29.02 -22.78 7.42
CA GLY A 315 29.66 -21.60 6.82
C GLY A 315 28.99 -20.27 7.09
N TYR A 316 27.80 -20.25 7.67
CA TYR A 316 26.94 -19.06 7.78
C TYR A 316 26.84 -18.49 9.20
N THR A 317 27.86 -18.64 10.02
CA THR A 317 27.86 -18.18 11.41
C THR A 317 27.94 -16.68 11.59
N GLY A 318 27.99 -15.88 10.53
CA GLY A 318 28.12 -14.42 10.60
C GLY A 318 26.92 -13.59 10.13
N VAL A 319 25.97 -14.18 9.41
CA VAL A 319 24.82 -13.43 8.87
C VAL A 319 23.53 -13.80 9.60
N ASP A 320 23.59 -14.74 10.49
CA ASP A 320 22.46 -15.58 10.86
C ASP A 320 21.93 -15.32 12.26
N GLN A 321 22.38 -14.27 12.93
CA GLN A 321 21.81 -13.96 14.25
C GLN A 321 20.35 -13.55 14.13
N ASP A 322 19.99 -12.80 13.09
CA ASP A 322 18.60 -12.45 12.82
C ASP A 322 17.79 -13.66 12.33
N LEU A 323 18.45 -14.57 11.62
CA LEU A 323 17.89 -15.83 11.17
C LEU A 323 17.67 -16.80 12.33
N ALA A 324 18.61 -16.89 13.25
CA ALA A 324 18.53 -17.73 14.43
C ALA A 324 17.50 -17.21 15.43
N MET A 325 17.30 -15.89 15.53
CA MET A 325 16.31 -15.30 16.44
C MET A 325 14.86 -15.51 15.92
N SER A 326 14.67 -15.49 14.62
CA SER A 326 13.40 -15.87 14.01
C SER A 326 13.10 -17.37 14.18
N SER A 327 14.13 -18.20 14.33
CA SER A 327 14.01 -19.65 14.36
C SER A 327 13.88 -20.25 15.76
N ASN A 328 14.00 -19.44 16.82
CA ASN A 328 13.74 -19.94 18.17
C ASN A 328 12.34 -20.50 18.39
N ALA A 329 11.47 -20.35 17.39
CA ALA A 329 10.13 -20.95 17.33
C ALA A 329 10.06 -22.25 16.52
N GLY A 330 11.17 -22.85 16.09
CA GLY A 330 11.02 -24.07 15.33
C GLY A 330 12.19 -24.58 14.49
N LEU A 331 13.42 -24.48 15.00
CA LEU A 331 14.49 -25.32 14.48
C LEU A 331 14.18 -26.78 14.86
N THR A 332 13.43 -27.45 14.02
CA THR A 332 13.28 -28.90 14.12
C THR A 332 14.32 -29.54 13.21
N THR A 333 15.15 -30.35 13.77
CA THR A 333 15.94 -31.30 13.01
C THR A 333 15.04 -32.46 12.57
N ASP A 334 15.16 -32.89 11.32
CA ASP A 334 14.54 -34.12 10.88
C ASP A 334 15.24 -35.35 11.55
N THR A 335 14.72 -36.55 11.31
CA THR A 335 15.29 -37.76 11.83
C THR A 335 16.71 -38.07 11.34
N THR A 336 17.24 -37.32 10.41
CA THR A 336 18.62 -37.39 9.87
C THR A 336 19.52 -36.32 10.40
N GLY A 337 19.05 -35.45 11.30
CA GLY A 337 19.84 -34.33 11.86
C GLY A 337 19.97 -33.11 10.95
N ALA A 338 19.26 -33.10 9.84
CA ALA A 338 19.19 -31.92 8.96
C ALA A 338 18.18 -30.91 9.50
N TYR A 339 18.55 -29.62 9.48
CA TYR A 339 17.63 -28.57 9.87
C TYR A 339 16.56 -28.38 8.78
N THR A 340 15.33 -28.70 9.12
CA THR A 340 14.16 -28.40 8.30
C THR A 340 13.55 -27.08 8.75
N ASN A 341 13.13 -26.25 7.82
CA ASN A 341 12.46 -24.96 8.04
C ASN A 341 13.39 -23.74 8.15
N PHE A 342 14.49 -23.75 7.43
CA PHE A 342 15.39 -22.61 7.42
C PHE A 342 15.30 -21.82 6.10
N LEU A 343 14.28 -20.97 5.98
CA LEU A 343 14.36 -19.79 5.12
C LEU A 343 13.89 -18.59 5.90
N PRO A 344 14.72 -17.59 6.00
CA PRO A 344 14.23 -16.32 6.48
C PRO A 344 13.13 -15.87 5.51
N TYR A 345 12.00 -15.57 6.07
CA TYR A 345 10.84 -14.97 5.42
C TYR A 345 11.20 -13.78 4.51
N ASN A 346 12.38 -13.20 4.70
CA ASN A 346 12.86 -12.00 4.02
C ASN A 346 13.84 -12.25 2.85
N ILE A 347 14.35 -13.44 2.65
CA ILE A 347 15.31 -13.68 1.53
C ILE A 347 14.60 -14.08 0.25
N TYR A 348 13.46 -14.72 0.37
CA TYR A 348 12.57 -14.99 -0.76
C TYR A 348 11.17 -14.54 -0.37
N PRO A 349 10.75 -13.33 -0.75
CA PRO A 349 9.35 -12.99 -0.68
C PRO A 349 8.63 -14.08 -1.45
N GLY A 350 7.91 -14.89 -0.70
CA GLY A 350 7.41 -16.19 -1.13
C GLY A 350 6.69 -16.15 -2.47
N LEU A 351 7.44 -16.42 -3.51
CA LEU A 351 6.86 -17.10 -4.64
C LEU A 351 6.50 -18.49 -4.14
N SER A 352 5.38 -18.58 -3.40
CA SER A 352 4.76 -19.87 -3.19
C SER A 352 4.47 -20.41 -4.56
N LYS A 353 5.16 -21.48 -4.96
CA LYS A 353 4.87 -22.16 -6.23
C LYS A 353 3.45 -22.69 -6.29
N THR A 354 2.72 -22.67 -5.18
CA THR A 354 1.33 -23.08 -5.03
C THR A 354 0.35 -21.91 -5.13
N ALA A 355 0.79 -20.66 -4.93
CA ALA A 355 -0.05 -19.48 -5.10
C ALA A 355 -0.17 -19.15 -6.59
N VAL A 356 -1.36 -19.30 -7.15
CA VAL A 356 -1.63 -19.10 -8.57
C VAL A 356 -2.44 -17.82 -8.77
N ASN A 357 -2.03 -17.03 -9.75
CA ASN A 357 -2.83 -15.89 -10.20
C ASN A 357 -4.19 -16.40 -10.71
N PRO A 358 -5.32 -15.85 -10.22
CA PRO A 358 -6.65 -16.28 -10.65
C PRO A 358 -6.96 -15.98 -12.12
N PHE A 359 -6.27 -15.02 -12.71
CA PHE A 359 -6.52 -14.61 -14.10
C PHE A 359 -5.64 -15.41 -15.06
N ASN A 360 -6.28 -16.24 -15.89
CA ASN A 360 -5.59 -16.99 -16.94
C ASN A 360 -5.12 -16.05 -18.05
N SER A 361 -6.01 -15.15 -18.49
CA SER A 361 -5.69 -14.14 -19.49
C SER A 361 -6.48 -12.86 -19.27
N CYS A 362 -5.91 -11.75 -19.75
CA CYS A 362 -6.58 -10.46 -19.71
C CYS A 362 -6.42 -9.71 -21.05
N LEU A 363 -7.44 -8.90 -21.37
CA LEU A 363 -7.51 -8.06 -22.53
C LEU A 363 -8.11 -6.70 -22.16
N LEU A 364 -7.50 -5.61 -22.57
CA LEU A 364 -8.04 -4.26 -22.41
C LEU A 364 -8.48 -3.71 -23.77
N GLN A 365 -9.74 -3.33 -23.86
CA GLN A 365 -10.32 -2.71 -25.04
C GLN A 365 -10.70 -1.26 -24.76
N LEU A 366 -10.32 -0.36 -25.67
CA LEU A 366 -10.61 1.07 -25.59
C LEU A 366 -11.35 1.47 -26.88
N ASN A 367 -12.61 1.91 -26.74
CA ASN A 367 -13.49 2.24 -27.86
C ASN A 367 -13.56 1.12 -28.93
N GLY A 368 -13.60 -0.14 -28.46
CA GLY A 368 -13.66 -1.31 -29.31
C GLY A 368 -12.33 -1.76 -29.93
N ASN A 369 -11.23 -1.02 -29.71
CA ASN A 369 -9.90 -1.41 -30.15
C ASN A 369 -9.12 -2.05 -29.02
N ASP A 370 -8.43 -3.15 -29.31
CA ASP A 370 -7.56 -3.81 -28.34
C ASP A 370 -6.35 -2.92 -28.05
N ARG A 371 -6.17 -2.56 -26.78
CA ARG A 371 -4.98 -1.81 -26.34
C ARG A 371 -3.72 -2.67 -26.43
N PHE A 372 -3.89 -3.96 -26.19
CA PHE A 372 -2.89 -5.01 -26.38
C PHE A 372 -3.61 -6.32 -26.72
N ALA A 373 -2.93 -7.21 -27.40
CA ALA A 373 -3.45 -8.56 -27.65
C ALA A 373 -3.66 -9.29 -26.31
N GLU A 374 -4.64 -10.20 -26.26
CA GLU A 374 -4.88 -11.02 -25.08
C GLU A 374 -3.57 -11.66 -24.59
N ARG A 375 -3.28 -11.49 -23.31
CA ARG A 375 -2.03 -11.95 -22.68
C ARG A 375 -2.34 -12.77 -21.45
N ASP A 376 -1.42 -13.69 -21.17
CA ASP A 376 -1.42 -14.49 -19.95
C ASP A 376 -1.40 -13.62 -18.70
N GLY A 377 -2.10 -14.03 -17.66
CA GLY A 377 -2.20 -13.30 -16.40
C GLY A 377 -0.85 -13.08 -15.70
N THR A 378 0.12 -13.95 -15.94
CA THR A 378 1.50 -13.81 -15.43
C THR A 378 2.16 -12.50 -15.87
N TYR A 379 1.81 -12.02 -17.07
CA TYR A 379 2.31 -10.74 -17.58
C TYR A 379 1.91 -9.57 -16.68
N PHE A 380 0.66 -9.56 -16.24
CA PHE A 380 0.13 -8.47 -15.39
C PHE A 380 0.53 -8.61 -13.93
N ASN A 381 0.73 -9.85 -13.47
CA ASN A 381 1.07 -10.13 -12.08
C ASN A 381 2.57 -9.97 -11.78
N TYR A 382 3.45 -10.22 -12.76
CA TYR A 382 4.90 -10.19 -12.54
C TYR A 382 5.64 -9.23 -13.46
N VAL A 383 5.37 -9.25 -14.77
CA VAL A 383 6.15 -8.47 -15.75
C VAL A 383 5.88 -6.99 -15.60
N GLN A 384 4.62 -6.59 -15.48
CA GLN A 384 4.25 -5.17 -15.32
C GLN A 384 4.78 -4.57 -13.99
N PRO A 385 4.62 -5.22 -12.82
CA PRO A 385 5.26 -4.74 -11.60
C PRO A 385 6.79 -4.70 -11.69
N PHE A 386 7.42 -5.70 -12.32
CA PHE A 386 8.87 -5.70 -12.50
C PHE A 386 9.39 -4.51 -13.32
N GLN A 387 8.63 -4.09 -14.34
CA GLN A 387 9.01 -2.98 -15.21
C GLN A 387 8.71 -1.60 -14.62
N HIS A 388 7.65 -1.46 -13.83
CA HIS A 388 7.08 -0.17 -13.48
C HIS A 388 7.05 0.13 -11.99
N HIS A 389 7.15 -0.88 -11.12
CA HIS A 389 7.04 -0.75 -9.66
C HIS A 389 8.35 -1.04 -8.94
N THR A 390 8.44 -0.56 -7.71
CA THR A 390 9.59 -0.80 -6.83
C THR A 390 9.68 -2.27 -6.41
N ASN A 391 8.52 -2.91 -6.20
CA ASN A 391 8.46 -4.32 -5.82
C ASN A 391 7.54 -5.12 -6.73
N ILE A 392 7.82 -6.41 -6.81
CA ILE A 392 6.86 -7.41 -7.28
C ILE A 392 6.10 -7.90 -6.05
N PRO A 393 4.74 -7.91 -6.08
CA PRO A 393 3.95 -8.40 -4.96
C PRO A 393 4.39 -9.79 -4.51
N SER A 394 4.52 -9.99 -3.20
CA SER A 394 4.93 -11.28 -2.63
C SER A 394 3.87 -12.35 -2.79
N ASN A 395 2.59 -11.95 -2.85
CA ASN A 395 1.47 -12.84 -3.12
C ASN A 395 0.98 -12.65 -4.56
N ALA A 396 0.75 -13.75 -5.26
CA ALA A 396 0.11 -13.71 -6.58
C ALA A 396 -1.31 -13.13 -6.48
N GLY A 397 -1.84 -12.64 -7.60
CA GLY A 397 -3.21 -12.16 -7.70
C GLY A 397 -3.38 -10.64 -7.75
N ILE A 398 -2.33 -9.87 -7.48
CA ILE A 398 -2.31 -8.42 -7.75
C ILE A 398 -1.84 -8.23 -9.19
N ASN A 399 -2.75 -7.77 -10.05
CA ASN A 399 -2.46 -7.56 -11.47
C ASN A 399 -2.43 -6.08 -11.78
N VAL A 400 -1.43 -5.66 -12.54
CA VAL A 400 -1.15 -4.26 -12.84
C VAL A 400 -1.05 -4.05 -14.35
N TYR A 401 -1.53 -2.93 -14.83
CA TYR A 401 -1.21 -2.41 -16.15
C TYR A 401 -0.94 -0.92 -16.08
N SER A 402 0.29 -0.53 -16.39
CA SER A 402 0.73 0.87 -16.35
C SER A 402 0.64 1.54 -17.71
N PHE A 403 0.06 2.75 -17.74
CA PHE A 403 0.13 3.66 -18.88
C PHE A 403 1.33 4.62 -18.76
N ALA A 404 1.90 4.72 -17.55
CA ALA A 404 3.06 5.52 -17.24
C ALA A 404 4.34 4.68 -17.28
N LEU A 405 5.49 5.32 -17.47
CA LEU A 405 6.78 4.66 -17.33
C LEU A 405 7.10 4.36 -15.87
N LYS A 406 6.75 5.29 -14.98
CA LYS A 406 7.01 5.20 -13.54
C LYS A 406 5.78 5.69 -12.76
N PRO A 407 4.79 4.83 -12.54
CA PRO A 407 3.53 5.23 -11.91
C PRO A 407 3.66 5.59 -10.43
N GLU A 408 4.69 5.13 -9.74
CA GLU A 408 4.95 5.47 -8.34
C GLU A 408 5.52 6.88 -8.15
N GLU A 409 6.23 7.39 -9.16
CA GLU A 409 6.79 8.74 -9.09
C GLU A 409 5.68 9.79 -9.28
N HIS A 410 5.79 10.88 -8.49
CA HIS A 410 4.84 11.99 -8.63
C HIS A 410 4.99 12.71 -9.97
N GLN A 411 6.22 12.83 -10.48
CA GLN A 411 6.49 13.43 -11.79
C GLN A 411 5.77 12.64 -12.89
N PRO A 412 4.86 13.26 -13.66
CA PRO A 412 4.15 12.59 -14.73
C PRO A 412 5.09 11.95 -15.76
N SER A 413 4.86 10.70 -16.09
CA SER A 413 5.66 9.93 -17.05
C SER A 413 4.81 9.20 -18.09
N GLY A 414 3.57 9.60 -18.25
CA GLY A 414 2.59 9.07 -19.19
C GLY A 414 1.24 8.82 -18.52
N THR A 415 0.17 8.99 -19.27
CA THR A 415 -1.20 8.75 -18.81
C THR A 415 -2.11 8.41 -19.96
N LEU A 416 -3.23 7.74 -19.67
CA LEU A 416 -4.37 7.61 -20.55
C LEU A 416 -5.52 8.47 -20.00
N ASN A 417 -6.01 9.44 -20.75
CA ASN A 417 -7.15 10.23 -20.32
C ASN A 417 -8.45 9.42 -20.52
N MET A 418 -8.93 8.85 -19.42
CA MET A 418 -10.16 8.03 -19.41
C MET A 418 -11.41 8.85 -19.72
N SER A 419 -11.44 10.15 -19.42
CA SER A 419 -12.58 11.03 -19.78
C SER A 419 -12.76 11.20 -21.29
N ARG A 420 -11.78 10.82 -22.11
CA ARG A 420 -11.86 10.89 -23.60
C ARG A 420 -12.16 9.53 -24.22
N ILE A 421 -12.31 8.50 -23.42
CA ILE A 421 -12.64 7.14 -23.84
C ILE A 421 -14.11 6.87 -23.51
N ASP A 422 -14.93 6.69 -24.52
CA ASP A 422 -16.37 6.46 -24.33
C ASP A 422 -16.64 5.07 -23.75
N THR A 423 -15.84 4.09 -24.16
CA THR A 423 -16.00 2.70 -23.71
C THR A 423 -14.64 2.09 -23.43
N ALA A 424 -14.36 1.82 -22.16
CA ALA A 424 -13.21 1.02 -21.73
C ALA A 424 -13.74 -0.28 -21.12
N VAL A 425 -13.19 -1.42 -21.56
CA VAL A 425 -13.62 -2.75 -21.09
C VAL A 425 -12.40 -3.58 -20.77
N LEU A 426 -12.34 -4.11 -19.55
CA LEU A 426 -11.38 -5.12 -19.15
C LEU A 426 -12.02 -6.50 -19.30
N GLY A 427 -11.55 -7.27 -20.27
CA GLY A 427 -11.89 -8.69 -20.43
C GLY A 427 -10.93 -9.53 -19.61
N VAL A 428 -11.46 -10.41 -18.78
CA VAL A 428 -10.65 -11.33 -17.96
C VAL A 428 -11.20 -12.74 -18.09
N THR A 429 -10.31 -13.71 -18.15
CA THR A 429 -10.65 -15.13 -18.10
C THR A 429 -10.12 -15.76 -16.82
N VAL A 430 -10.94 -16.58 -16.19
CA VAL A 430 -10.60 -17.30 -14.95
C VAL A 430 -10.90 -18.78 -15.11
N PRO A 431 -10.32 -19.68 -14.29
CA PRO A 431 -10.69 -21.08 -14.28
C PRO A 431 -12.18 -21.29 -14.05
N SER A 432 -12.77 -22.25 -14.72
CA SER A 432 -14.22 -22.52 -14.72
C SER A 432 -14.81 -22.92 -13.36
N THR A 433 -13.98 -23.19 -12.38
CA THR A 433 -14.39 -23.59 -11.02
C THR A 433 -14.52 -22.43 -10.05
N ILE A 434 -14.21 -21.20 -10.49
CA ILE A 434 -14.05 -20.04 -9.62
C ILE A 434 -15.18 -19.07 -9.84
N SER A 435 -15.79 -18.63 -8.76
CA SER A 435 -16.72 -17.52 -8.70
C SER A 435 -16.31 -16.55 -7.59
N GLY A 436 -16.48 -15.28 -7.82
CA GLY A 436 -16.09 -14.28 -6.85
C GLY A 436 -16.42 -12.87 -7.33
N LEU A 437 -15.71 -11.92 -6.78
CA LEU A 437 -15.81 -10.51 -7.11
C LEU A 437 -14.46 -10.02 -7.64
N ILE A 438 -14.49 -9.08 -8.55
CA ILE A 438 -13.30 -8.37 -9.02
C ILE A 438 -13.36 -6.92 -8.55
N ASN A 439 -12.26 -6.45 -7.99
CA ASN A 439 -12.05 -5.06 -7.65
C ASN A 439 -11.05 -4.47 -8.64
N ILE A 440 -11.41 -3.33 -9.24
CA ILE A 440 -10.55 -2.63 -10.19
C ILE A 440 -10.31 -1.22 -9.67
N TYR A 441 -9.05 -0.87 -9.52
CA TYR A 441 -8.58 0.42 -9.04
C TYR A 441 -7.88 1.16 -10.18
N ALA A 442 -8.10 2.46 -10.25
CA ALA A 442 -7.36 3.34 -11.15
C ALA A 442 -6.72 4.47 -10.35
N THR A 443 -5.44 4.72 -10.56
CA THR A 443 -4.77 5.91 -10.05
C THR A 443 -4.76 6.97 -11.13
N ASN A 444 -5.25 8.16 -10.83
CA ASN A 444 -5.35 9.26 -11.77
C ASN A 444 -4.76 10.54 -11.22
N TYR A 445 -4.49 11.48 -12.11
CA TYR A 445 -4.16 12.86 -11.75
C TYR A 445 -5.40 13.74 -11.73
N ASN A 446 -5.41 14.69 -10.80
CA ASN A 446 -6.32 15.82 -10.76
C ASN A 446 -5.57 17.06 -10.27
N VAL A 447 -6.20 18.23 -10.31
CA VAL A 447 -5.62 19.47 -9.84
C VAL A 447 -6.41 19.96 -8.64
N LEU A 448 -5.72 20.09 -7.51
CA LEU A 448 -6.23 20.80 -6.33
C LEU A 448 -5.85 22.26 -6.45
N ARG A 449 -6.85 23.13 -6.55
CA ARG A 449 -6.67 24.57 -6.62
C ARG A 449 -7.03 25.21 -5.29
N ILE A 450 -6.13 26.03 -4.77
CA ILE A 450 -6.35 26.82 -3.57
C ILE A 450 -6.28 28.29 -3.97
N LEU A 451 -7.41 28.98 -3.89
CA LEU A 451 -7.54 30.36 -4.29
C LEU A 451 -8.36 31.13 -3.24
N SER A 452 -7.87 32.27 -2.81
CA SER A 452 -8.55 33.18 -1.86
C SER A 452 -9.01 32.46 -0.57
N GLY A 453 -8.20 31.55 -0.04
CA GLY A 453 -8.50 30.82 1.19
C GLY A 453 -9.43 29.60 1.03
N MET A 454 -9.86 29.31 -0.18
CA MET A 454 -10.75 28.19 -0.51
C MET A 454 -9.99 27.15 -1.34
N GLY A 455 -10.12 25.89 -0.99
CA GLY A 455 -9.56 24.78 -1.73
C GLY A 455 -10.66 23.93 -2.38
N GLY A 456 -10.40 23.41 -3.58
CA GLY A 456 -11.31 22.52 -4.27
C GLY A 456 -10.65 21.87 -5.50
N LEU A 457 -11.29 20.84 -6.03
CA LEU A 457 -10.86 20.21 -7.27
C LEU A 457 -11.16 21.10 -8.47
N ALA A 458 -10.18 21.25 -9.37
CA ALA A 458 -10.38 21.98 -10.63
C ALA A 458 -11.27 21.19 -11.60
N TYR A 459 -11.24 19.86 -11.51
CA TYR A 459 -12.06 18.96 -12.33
C TYR A 459 -12.90 18.08 -11.39
N SER A 460 -14.23 18.16 -11.53
CA SER A 460 -15.14 17.29 -10.77
C SER A 460 -15.13 15.87 -11.30
N ASN A 461 -15.30 14.93 -10.39
CA ASN A 461 -15.47 13.51 -10.74
C ASN A 461 -16.87 13.23 -11.26
#